data_4cfe989a68918902715b577e2b20f1df
#
_entry.id   4cfe989a68918902715b577e2b20f1df
#
_cell.length_a   1.000
_cell.length_b   1.000
_cell.length_c   1.000
_cell.angle_alpha   90.00
_cell.angle_beta   90.00
_cell.angle_gamma   90.00
#
_symmetry.space_group_name_H-M   'P 1'
#
loop_
_entity.id
_entity.type
_entity.pdbx_description
1 polymer ?
#
loop_
_entity_poly.entity_id
_entity_poly.type
_entity_poly.pdbx_seq_one_letter_code
_entity_poly.pdbx_strand_id
1 'polypeptide(L)' 'PQETARQMILQDIDSERDAIHQYKVHMSRIDDDCVNAVLARIIQDEEYHIVILNALLKNV' A
#
# COMPACT_ATOMS: atom_id res chain seq x y z
N PRO A 1 24.24 6.45 -11.91
CA PRO A 1 23.06 6.80 -12.68
C PRO A 1 21.87 7.09 -11.77
N GLN A 2 21.03 8.01 -12.20
CA GLN A 2 19.83 8.37 -11.48
C GLN A 2 18.72 7.34 -11.72
N GLU A 3 17.87 7.17 -10.70
CA GLU A 3 16.70 6.32 -10.86
C GLU A 3 15.71 6.94 -11.85
N THR A 4 15.08 6.09 -12.64
CA THR A 4 14.04 6.52 -13.57
C THR A 4 12.71 6.69 -12.81
N ALA A 5 11.77 7.42 -13.42
CA ALA A 5 10.42 7.55 -12.87
C ALA A 5 9.77 6.16 -12.69
N ARG A 6 9.96 5.26 -13.66
CA ARG A 6 9.45 3.91 -13.58
C ARG A 6 9.98 3.15 -12.35
N GLN A 7 11.29 3.23 -12.11
CA GLN A 7 11.90 2.57 -10.95
C GLN A 7 11.33 3.12 -9.63
N MET A 8 11.16 4.43 -9.53
CA MET A 8 10.59 5.06 -8.34
C MET A 8 9.15 4.63 -8.10
N ILE A 9 8.33 4.54 -9.15
CA ILE A 9 6.93 4.10 -9.02
C ILE A 9 6.87 2.63 -8.62
N LEU A 10 7.74 1.78 -9.14
CA LEU A 10 7.81 0.37 -8.71
C LEU A 10 8.17 0.26 -7.24
N GLN A 11 9.09 1.08 -6.73
CA GLN A 11 9.43 1.14 -5.32
C GLN A 11 8.23 1.58 -4.47
N ASP A 12 7.47 2.58 -4.95
CA ASP A 12 6.28 3.06 -4.26
C ASP A 12 5.23 1.96 -4.15
N ILE A 13 5.01 1.18 -5.21
CA ILE A 13 4.08 0.05 -5.19
C ILE A 13 4.51 -0.99 -4.16
N ASP A 14 5.80 -1.33 -4.11
CA ASP A 14 6.31 -2.27 -3.12
C ASP A 14 6.12 -1.76 -1.69
N SER A 15 6.35 -0.46 -1.46
CA SER A 15 6.13 0.16 -0.15
C SER A 15 4.66 0.11 0.28
N GLU A 16 3.73 0.34 -0.66
CA GLU A 16 2.29 0.24 -0.37
C GLU A 16 1.91 -1.21 -0.01
N ARG A 17 2.45 -2.19 -0.73
CA ARG A 17 2.19 -3.61 -0.44
C ARG A 17 2.74 -4.01 0.93
N ASP A 18 3.93 -3.55 1.28
CA ASP A 18 4.53 -3.80 2.59
C ASP A 18 3.68 -3.20 3.71
N ALA A 19 3.17 -1.98 3.52
CA ALA A 19 2.28 -1.33 4.47
C ALA A 19 0.99 -2.13 4.68
N ILE A 20 0.36 -2.60 3.61
CA ILE A 20 -0.85 -3.43 3.68
C ILE A 20 -0.57 -4.70 4.48
N HIS A 21 0.55 -5.38 4.19
CA HIS A 21 0.93 -6.58 4.93
C HIS A 21 1.10 -6.29 6.42
N GLN A 22 1.77 -5.20 6.75
CA GLN A 22 2.02 -4.78 8.14
C GLN A 22 0.71 -4.52 8.88
N TYR A 23 -0.23 -3.81 8.26
CA TYR A 23 -1.54 -3.56 8.86
C TYR A 23 -2.32 -4.85 9.09
N LYS A 24 -2.27 -5.80 8.15
CA LYS A 24 -2.93 -7.11 8.30
C LYS A 24 -2.33 -7.91 9.45
N VAL A 25 -1.01 -7.89 9.61
CA VAL A 25 -0.34 -8.52 10.76
C VAL A 25 -0.80 -7.90 12.06
N HIS A 26 -0.87 -6.57 12.13
CA HIS A 26 -1.34 -5.87 13.32
C HIS A 26 -2.80 -6.23 13.64
N MET A 27 -3.68 -6.25 12.64
CA MET A 27 -5.08 -6.63 12.82
C MET A 27 -5.24 -8.04 13.40
N SER A 28 -4.34 -8.96 13.03
CA SER A 28 -4.37 -10.32 13.56
C SER A 28 -3.98 -10.41 15.04
N ARG A 29 -3.34 -9.37 15.58
CA ARG A 29 -2.84 -9.31 16.96
C ARG A 29 -3.61 -8.37 17.85
N ILE A 30 -4.32 -7.42 17.27
CA ILE A 30 -5.11 -6.42 18.03
C ILE A 30 -6.52 -6.97 18.23
N ASP A 31 -6.92 -7.06 19.51
CA ASP A 31 -8.27 -7.50 19.88
C ASP A 31 -9.13 -6.26 20.19
N ASP A 32 -9.41 -5.48 19.14
CA ASP A 32 -10.23 -4.27 19.25
C ASP A 32 -10.89 -4.01 17.89
N ASP A 33 -12.20 -4.19 17.85
CA ASP A 33 -12.97 -4.06 16.61
C ASP A 33 -12.92 -2.65 16.02
N CYS A 34 -12.91 -1.62 16.88
CA CYS A 34 -12.84 -0.23 16.40
C CYS A 34 -11.50 0.06 15.74
N VAL A 35 -10.41 -0.34 16.38
CA VAL A 35 -9.05 -0.18 15.81
C VAL A 35 -8.94 -0.94 14.50
N ASN A 36 -9.39 -2.19 14.48
CA ASN A 36 -9.31 -3.04 13.28
C ASN A 36 -10.17 -2.51 12.13
N ALA A 37 -11.32 -1.88 12.43
CA ALA A 37 -12.14 -1.24 11.40
C ALA A 37 -11.38 -0.06 10.74
N VAL A 38 -10.67 0.73 11.52
CA VAL A 38 -9.86 1.85 11.00
C VAL A 38 -8.70 1.31 10.15
N LEU A 39 -7.99 0.27 10.63
CA LEU A 39 -6.91 -0.33 9.87
C LEU A 39 -7.41 -0.94 8.55
N ALA A 40 -8.57 -1.59 8.56
CA ALA A 40 -9.19 -2.13 7.35
C ALA A 40 -9.50 -1.02 6.34
N ARG A 41 -9.96 0.13 6.82
CA ARG A 41 -10.21 1.29 5.96
C ARG A 41 -8.93 1.84 5.35
N ILE A 42 -7.86 1.93 6.12
CA ILE A 42 -6.55 2.34 5.62
C ILE A 42 -6.05 1.38 4.54
N ILE A 43 -6.22 0.07 4.75
CA ILE A 43 -5.85 -0.94 3.75
C ILE A 43 -6.58 -0.71 2.42
N GLN A 44 -7.87 -0.39 2.46
CA GLN A 44 -8.63 -0.08 1.24
C GLN A 44 -8.03 1.10 0.49
N ASP A 45 -7.62 2.14 1.20
CA ASP A 45 -6.98 3.31 0.59
C ASP A 45 -5.62 2.94 -0.04
N GLU A 46 -4.82 2.11 0.65
CA GLU A 46 -3.54 1.64 0.14
C GLU A 46 -3.73 0.78 -1.13
N GLU A 47 -4.74 -0.09 -1.14
CA GLU A 47 -5.06 -0.90 -2.31
C GLU A 47 -5.45 -0.03 -3.51
N TYR A 48 -6.18 1.05 -3.26
CA TYR A 48 -6.53 2.01 -4.31
C TYR A 48 -5.30 2.75 -4.83
N HIS A 49 -4.38 3.13 -3.95
CA HIS A 49 -3.11 3.74 -4.35
C HIS A 49 -2.32 2.82 -5.29
N ILE A 50 -2.29 1.53 -5.02
CA ILE A 50 -1.63 0.55 -5.90
C ILE A 50 -2.29 0.53 -7.29
N VAL A 51 -3.61 0.61 -7.37
CA VAL A 51 -4.32 0.70 -8.65
C VAL A 51 -3.89 1.94 -9.43
N ILE A 52 -3.82 3.10 -8.77
CA ILE A 52 -3.41 4.36 -9.38
C ILE A 52 -1.95 4.28 -9.86
N LEU A 53 -1.06 3.75 -9.01
CA LEU A 53 0.37 3.63 -9.33
C LEU A 53 0.60 2.68 -10.50
N ASN A 54 -0.14 1.57 -10.57
CA ASN A 54 -0.07 0.66 -11.71
C ASN A 54 -0.55 1.32 -13.00
N ALA A 55 -1.59 2.14 -12.93
CA ALA A 55 -2.05 2.91 -14.09
C ALA A 55 -0.99 3.90 -14.54
N LEU A 56 -0.30 4.56 -13.60
CA LEU A 56 0.78 5.50 -13.88
C LEU A 56 1.96 4.82 -14.57
N LEU A 57 2.26 3.56 -14.23
CA LEU A 57 3.34 2.80 -14.87
C LEU A 57 3.21 2.69 -16.38
N LYS A 58 1.99 2.76 -16.90
CA LYS A 58 1.76 2.69 -18.36
C LYS A 58 2.29 3.90 -19.11
N ASN A 59 2.59 4.98 -18.39
CA ASN A 59 3.01 6.26 -18.94
C ASN A 59 4.47 6.61 -18.65
N VAL A 60 5.19 5.75 -17.99
CA VAL A 60 6.59 6.01 -17.59
C VAL A 60 7.53 4.89 -17.98
#